data_b47abc83221cea0f4f29a6720ed456e0
#
_entry.id   b47abc83221cea0f4f29a6720ed456e0
#
_cell.length_a   1.000
_cell.length_b   1.000
_cell.length_c   1.000
_cell.angle_alpha   90.00
_cell.angle_beta   90.00
_cell.angle_gamma   90.00
#
_symmetry.space_group_name_H-M   'P 1'
#
loop_
_entity.id
_entity.type
_entity.pdbx_description
1 polymer ?
#
loop_
_entity_poly.entity_id
_entity_poly.type
_entity_poly.pdbx_seq_one_letter_code
_entity_poly.pdbx_strand_id
1 'polypeptide(L)'
;KEVDIILDCSDNFETRHAINKACFQHKKPLVSGAAIKFDGQLSVFDPTKNDSPCYQCLFPEENEVEETRCAVMGVFAPLVGIIGTAQASEALKVIANIGQAATGKLMLFDALGMEWRSIKLNKDPNCNVCGG
;
A
#
# COMPACT_ATOMS: atom_id res chain seq x y z
N LYS A 1 -14.48 2.41 11.78
CA LYS A 1 -14.31 2.95 13.14
C LYS A 1 -14.07 1.87 14.20
N GLU A 2 -14.61 0.68 13.95
CA GLU A 2 -14.49 -0.42 14.91
C GLU A 2 -13.26 -1.28 14.67
N VAL A 3 -12.43 -0.89 13.74
CA VAL A 3 -11.21 -1.65 13.40
C VAL A 3 -9.98 -0.83 13.74
N ASP A 4 -8.86 -1.51 13.94
CA ASP A 4 -7.60 -0.87 14.31
C ASP A 4 -6.67 -0.67 13.12
N ILE A 5 -6.86 -1.42 12.06
CA ILE A 5 -6.01 -1.39 10.88
C ILE A 5 -6.80 -1.87 9.66
N ILE A 6 -6.43 -1.38 8.49
CA ILE A 6 -7.08 -1.75 7.23
C ILE A 6 -6.04 -2.36 6.30
N LEU A 7 -6.39 -3.47 5.65
CA LEU A 7 -5.58 -4.07 4.61
C LEU A 7 -6.29 -3.89 3.28
N ASP A 8 -5.63 -3.25 2.33
CA ASP A 8 -6.18 -3.01 1.01
C ASP A 8 -5.64 -4.03 0.02
N CYS A 9 -6.52 -4.90 -0.45
CA CYS A 9 -6.20 -5.94 -1.43
C CYS A 9 -7.00 -5.73 -2.72
N SER A 10 -7.51 -4.53 -2.93
CA SER A 10 -8.34 -4.23 -4.09
C SER A 10 -7.48 -4.13 -5.36
N ASP A 11 -8.14 -4.08 -6.51
CA ASP A 11 -7.46 -4.13 -7.80
C ASP A 11 -7.73 -2.91 -8.69
N ASN A 12 -8.26 -1.82 -8.13
CA ASN A 12 -8.47 -0.61 -8.92
C ASN A 12 -8.14 0.65 -8.11
N PHE A 13 -7.76 1.70 -8.83
CA PHE A 13 -7.34 2.94 -8.19
C PHE A 13 -8.47 3.67 -7.47
N GLU A 14 -9.66 3.63 -8.01
CA GLU A 14 -10.80 4.31 -7.39
C GLU A 14 -11.05 3.79 -5.98
N THR A 15 -11.10 2.46 -5.82
CA THR A 15 -11.28 1.83 -4.51
C THR A 15 -10.10 2.14 -3.60
N ARG A 16 -8.87 2.07 -4.12
CA ARG A 16 -7.67 2.32 -3.33
C ARG A 16 -7.64 3.75 -2.80
N HIS A 17 -8.01 4.72 -3.62
CA HIS A 17 -8.04 6.12 -3.17
C HIS A 17 -9.14 6.35 -2.14
N ALA A 18 -10.31 5.71 -2.31
CA ALA A 18 -11.39 5.81 -1.33
C ALA A 18 -10.98 5.25 0.02
N ILE A 19 -10.32 4.08 0.02
CA ILE A 19 -9.81 3.45 1.24
C ILE A 19 -8.75 4.34 1.89
N ASN A 20 -7.84 4.89 1.11
CA ASN A 20 -6.79 5.76 1.62
C ASN A 20 -7.38 7.00 2.33
N LYS A 21 -8.36 7.65 1.70
CA LYS A 21 -9.01 8.81 2.29
C LYS A 21 -9.69 8.44 3.62
N ALA A 22 -10.42 7.33 3.64
CA ALA A 22 -11.11 6.88 4.84
C ALA A 22 -10.13 6.58 5.96
N CYS A 23 -9.01 5.92 5.66
CA CYS A 23 -7.99 5.60 6.65
C CYS A 23 -7.40 6.86 7.27
N PHE A 24 -7.13 7.89 6.46
CA PHE A 24 -6.58 9.12 6.97
C PHE A 24 -7.60 9.97 7.73
N GLN A 25 -8.87 9.95 7.31
CA GLN A 25 -9.94 10.61 8.06
C GLN A 25 -10.13 10.02 9.45
N HIS A 26 -10.03 8.70 9.56
CA HIS A 26 -10.26 7.99 10.82
C HIS A 26 -8.96 7.63 11.54
N LYS A 27 -7.82 8.07 11.02
CA LYS A 27 -6.49 7.84 11.58
C LYS A 27 -6.20 6.36 11.84
N LYS A 28 -6.49 5.53 10.83
CA LYS A 28 -6.22 4.09 10.87
C LYS A 28 -5.07 3.76 9.93
N PRO A 29 -4.09 2.95 10.38
CA PRO A 29 -3.03 2.49 9.48
C PRO A 29 -3.60 1.70 8.33
N LEU A 30 -2.95 1.83 7.16
CA LEU A 30 -3.33 1.15 5.94
C LEU A 30 -2.16 0.31 5.45
N VAL A 31 -2.39 -0.99 5.28
CA VAL A 31 -1.42 -1.89 4.67
C VAL A 31 -1.87 -2.16 3.24
N SER A 32 -1.15 -1.64 2.27
CA SER A 32 -1.51 -1.70 0.87
C SER A 32 -0.67 -2.73 0.13
N GLY A 33 -1.32 -3.58 -0.66
CA GLY A 33 -0.64 -4.56 -1.48
C GLY A 33 -1.24 -4.61 -2.87
N ALA A 34 -0.40 -4.86 -3.85
CA ALA A 34 -0.81 -4.96 -5.24
C ALA A 34 0.08 -5.96 -5.97
N ALA A 35 -0.47 -6.60 -6.99
CA ALA A 35 0.27 -7.55 -7.80
C ALA A 35 -0.21 -7.45 -9.24
N ILE A 36 0.72 -7.43 -10.18
CA ILE A 36 0.42 -7.47 -11.60
C ILE A 36 1.52 -8.23 -12.31
N LYS A 37 1.16 -9.16 -13.19
CA LYS A 37 2.11 -10.07 -13.85
C LYS A 37 3.00 -10.75 -12.81
N PHE A 38 4.29 -10.43 -12.75
CA PHE A 38 5.24 -11.00 -11.81
C PHE A 38 5.76 -9.99 -10.80
N ASP A 39 5.16 -8.79 -10.76
CA ASP A 39 5.61 -7.70 -9.90
C ASP A 39 4.61 -7.45 -8.77
N GLY A 40 5.11 -7.43 -7.54
CA GLY A 40 4.30 -7.13 -6.37
C GLY A 40 4.76 -5.84 -5.70
N GLN A 41 3.81 -5.18 -5.05
CA GLN A 41 4.06 -3.96 -4.29
C GLN A 41 3.45 -4.08 -2.91
N LEU A 42 4.14 -3.53 -1.92
CA LEU A 42 3.70 -3.55 -0.54
C LEU A 42 4.13 -2.25 0.14
N SER A 43 3.21 -1.61 0.85
CA SER A 43 3.55 -0.43 1.62
C SER A 43 2.63 -0.30 2.82
N VAL A 44 3.10 0.40 3.86
CA VAL A 44 2.30 0.73 5.03
C VAL A 44 2.21 2.25 5.13
N PHE A 45 0.99 2.75 5.25
CA PHE A 45 0.72 4.17 5.43
C PHE A 45 0.10 4.36 6.81
N ASP A 46 0.73 5.18 7.64
CA ASP A 46 0.31 5.34 9.03
C ASP A 46 -0.06 6.79 9.34
N PRO A 47 -1.35 7.12 9.36
CA PRO A 47 -1.79 8.49 9.60
C PRO A 47 -1.55 8.97 11.04
N THR A 48 -1.15 8.09 11.95
CA THR A 48 -0.78 8.50 13.31
C THR A 48 0.63 9.08 13.36
N LYS A 49 1.40 8.97 12.29
CA LYS A 49 2.75 9.52 12.18
C LYS A 49 2.75 10.71 11.24
N ASN A 50 3.27 11.84 11.69
CA ASN A 50 3.21 13.09 10.93
C ASN A 50 3.96 13.06 9.61
N ASP A 51 5.00 12.26 9.51
CA ASP A 51 5.84 12.19 8.32
C ASP A 51 5.51 11.02 7.39
N SER A 52 4.48 10.25 7.71
CA SER A 52 4.10 9.14 6.85
C SER A 52 3.39 9.65 5.59
N PRO A 53 3.84 9.23 4.40
CA PRO A 53 3.07 9.50 3.19
C PRO A 53 1.77 8.70 3.20
N CYS A 54 0.89 8.99 2.25
CA CYS A 54 -0.29 8.19 2.02
C CYS A 54 -0.25 7.63 0.60
N TYR A 55 -1.25 6.81 0.27
CA TYR A 55 -1.30 6.20 -1.05
C TYR A 55 -1.32 7.27 -2.17
N GLN A 56 -2.01 8.38 -1.96
CA GLN A 56 -2.08 9.44 -2.97
C GLN A 56 -0.75 10.15 -3.18
N CYS A 57 0.13 10.20 -2.17
CA CYS A 57 1.48 10.76 -2.38
C CYS A 57 2.24 9.95 -3.41
N LEU A 58 2.05 8.63 -3.39
CA LEU A 58 2.74 7.72 -4.31
C LEU A 58 2.04 7.61 -5.65
N PHE A 59 0.70 7.56 -5.63
CA PHE A 59 -0.12 7.38 -6.84
C PHE A 59 -1.20 8.46 -6.88
N PRO A 60 -0.88 9.68 -7.36
CA PRO A 60 -1.88 10.74 -7.44
C PRO A 60 -3.06 10.35 -8.33
N GLU A 61 -4.25 10.82 -7.98
CA GLU A 61 -5.48 10.46 -8.70
C GLU A 61 -5.44 10.85 -10.18
N GLU A 62 -4.79 11.94 -10.52
CA GLU A 62 -4.71 12.39 -11.91
C GLU A 62 -3.88 11.47 -12.80
N ASN A 63 -3.21 10.47 -12.24
CA ASN A 63 -2.37 9.54 -12.99
C ASN A 63 -2.98 8.14 -13.11
N GLU A 64 -4.30 8.03 -13.14
CA GLU A 64 -5.00 6.75 -13.12
C GLU A 64 -5.09 6.04 -14.49
N VAL A 65 -4.13 6.25 -15.37
CA VAL A 65 -4.18 5.67 -16.72
C VAL A 65 -3.92 4.17 -16.73
N GLU A 66 -3.43 3.61 -15.63
CA GLU A 66 -3.04 2.21 -15.56
C GLU A 66 -4.10 1.31 -14.92
N GLU A 67 -5.27 1.84 -14.62
CA GLU A 67 -6.28 1.17 -13.82
C GLU A 67 -6.71 -0.19 -14.38
N THR A 68 -6.76 -0.34 -15.69
CA THR A 68 -7.24 -1.57 -16.31
C THR A 68 -6.16 -2.63 -16.52
N ARG A 69 -4.94 -2.35 -16.16
CA ARG A 69 -3.82 -3.24 -16.47
C ARG A 69 -3.93 -4.61 -15.83
N CYS A 70 -4.39 -4.68 -14.58
CA CYS A 70 -4.54 -5.94 -13.88
C CYS A 70 -5.53 -6.86 -14.59
N ALA A 71 -6.67 -6.30 -15.04
CA ALA A 71 -7.69 -7.06 -15.73
C ALA A 71 -7.21 -7.58 -17.09
N VAL A 72 -6.35 -6.79 -17.76
CA VAL A 72 -5.87 -7.14 -19.10
C VAL A 72 -4.65 -8.05 -19.07
N MET A 73 -3.70 -7.77 -18.17
CA MET A 73 -2.40 -8.42 -18.16
C MET A 73 -2.32 -9.65 -17.27
N GLY A 74 -3.28 -9.78 -16.33
CA GLY A 74 -3.29 -10.90 -15.39
C GLY A 74 -2.22 -10.80 -14.33
N VAL A 75 -2.11 -11.86 -13.52
CA VAL A 75 -1.15 -11.92 -12.43
C VAL A 75 -0.70 -13.37 -12.22
N PHE A 76 0.57 -13.53 -11.86
CA PHE A 76 1.12 -14.82 -11.48
C PHE A 76 0.51 -15.23 -10.14
N ALA A 77 -0.27 -16.30 -10.12
CA ALA A 77 -1.09 -16.65 -8.94
C ALA A 77 -0.31 -16.76 -7.61
N PRO A 78 0.86 -17.41 -7.56
CA PRO A 78 1.60 -17.48 -6.29
C PRO A 78 2.02 -16.10 -5.76
N LEU A 79 2.19 -15.11 -6.64
CA LEU A 79 2.55 -13.76 -6.23
C LEU A 79 1.48 -13.13 -5.35
N VAL A 80 0.21 -13.38 -5.66
CA VAL A 80 -0.90 -12.87 -4.85
C VAL A 80 -0.80 -13.39 -3.42
N GLY A 81 -0.45 -14.66 -3.26
CA GLY A 81 -0.24 -15.26 -1.95
C GLY A 81 0.92 -14.65 -1.20
N ILE A 82 2.04 -14.41 -1.89
CA ILE A 82 3.23 -13.80 -1.28
C ILE A 82 2.90 -12.40 -0.77
N ILE A 83 2.26 -11.58 -1.60
CA ILE A 83 1.92 -10.20 -1.21
C ILE A 83 0.88 -10.20 -0.10
N GLY A 84 -0.16 -11.04 -0.19
CA GLY A 84 -1.18 -11.12 0.86
C GLY A 84 -0.62 -11.55 2.20
N THR A 85 0.27 -12.55 2.20
CA THR A 85 0.93 -12.99 3.42
C THR A 85 1.85 -11.89 3.99
N ALA A 86 2.55 -11.19 3.12
CA ALA A 86 3.40 -10.07 3.53
C ALA A 86 2.55 -8.94 4.15
N GLN A 87 1.38 -8.67 3.58
CA GLN A 87 0.45 -7.70 4.16
C GLN A 87 0.03 -8.10 5.55
N ALA A 88 -0.30 -9.38 5.75
CA ALA A 88 -0.68 -9.89 7.06
C ALA A 88 0.47 -9.74 8.06
N SER A 89 1.69 -10.02 7.63
CA SER A 89 2.88 -9.84 8.47
C SER A 89 3.06 -8.39 8.91
N GLU A 90 2.90 -7.45 7.97
CA GLU A 90 3.02 -6.03 8.30
C GLU A 90 1.90 -5.58 9.24
N ALA A 91 0.68 -6.07 9.02
CA ALA A 91 -0.45 -5.74 9.90
C ALA A 91 -0.20 -6.21 11.33
N LEU A 92 0.31 -7.41 11.50
CA LEU A 92 0.62 -7.94 12.83
C LEU A 92 1.72 -7.11 13.51
N LYS A 93 2.74 -6.69 12.76
CA LYS A 93 3.80 -5.85 13.33
C LYS A 93 3.26 -4.51 13.80
N VAL A 94 2.36 -3.90 13.03
CA VAL A 94 1.77 -2.62 13.40
C VAL A 94 0.89 -2.77 14.64
N ILE A 95 0.03 -3.78 14.68
CA ILE A 95 -0.88 -4.01 15.80
C ILE A 95 -0.11 -4.32 17.08
N ALA A 96 0.88 -5.19 16.99
CA ALA A 96 1.66 -5.62 18.14
C ALA A 96 2.81 -4.66 18.49
N ASN A 97 3.06 -3.68 17.65
CA ASN A 97 4.16 -2.71 17.81
C ASN A 97 5.51 -3.43 17.96
N ILE A 98 5.77 -4.39 17.08
CA ILE A 98 7.03 -5.15 17.08
C ILE A 98 7.74 -5.00 15.74
N GLY A 99 9.05 -5.13 15.76
CA GLY A 99 9.87 -5.04 14.55
C GLY A 99 9.76 -3.68 13.89
N GLN A 100 9.98 -3.65 12.60
CA GLN A 100 9.87 -2.44 11.79
C GLN A 100 8.90 -2.69 10.63
N ALA A 101 7.79 -1.96 10.62
CA ALA A 101 6.86 -2.01 9.50
C ALA A 101 7.42 -1.25 8.30
N ALA A 102 6.86 -1.51 7.12
CA ALA A 102 7.29 -0.87 5.88
C ALA A 102 6.70 0.54 5.72
N THR A 103 6.51 1.25 6.84
CA THR A 103 6.00 2.62 6.83
C THR A 103 7.02 3.55 6.17
N GLY A 104 6.55 4.36 5.22
CA GLY A 104 7.44 5.27 4.51
C GLY A 104 8.30 4.60 3.46
N LYS A 105 7.99 3.35 3.11
CA LYS A 105 8.73 2.60 2.09
C LYS A 105 7.78 1.97 1.10
N LEU A 106 8.22 1.87 -0.15
CA LEU A 106 7.56 1.04 -1.15
C LEU A 106 8.42 -0.21 -1.32
N MET A 107 7.86 -1.36 -0.94
CA MET A 107 8.54 -2.64 -1.12
C MET A 107 8.11 -3.23 -2.45
N LEU A 108 9.07 -3.54 -3.30
CA LEU A 108 8.83 -4.13 -4.60
C LEU A 108 9.34 -5.56 -4.61
N PHE A 109 8.49 -6.50 -5.01
CA PHE A 109 8.86 -7.90 -5.12
C PHE A 109 8.86 -8.34 -6.57
N ASP A 110 10.00 -8.88 -7.02
CA ASP A 110 10.13 -9.47 -8.34
C ASP A 110 10.01 -10.98 -8.21
N ALA A 111 8.88 -11.54 -8.63
CA ALA A 111 8.65 -12.98 -8.48
C ALA A 111 9.51 -13.82 -9.42
N LEU A 112 9.96 -13.25 -10.54
CA LEU A 112 10.83 -13.99 -11.45
C LEU A 112 12.23 -14.18 -10.87
N GLY A 113 12.74 -13.15 -10.17
CA GLY A 113 14.07 -13.21 -9.57
C GLY A 113 14.08 -13.53 -8.09
N MET A 114 12.90 -13.62 -7.46
CA MET A 114 12.76 -13.81 -6.01
C MET A 114 13.51 -12.74 -5.23
N GLU A 115 13.34 -11.49 -5.63
CA GLU A 115 14.05 -10.38 -5.01
C GLU A 115 13.09 -9.33 -4.49
N TRP A 116 13.37 -8.83 -3.29
CA TRP A 116 12.69 -7.67 -2.71
C TRP A 116 13.60 -6.45 -2.82
N ARG A 117 12.99 -5.31 -3.19
CA ARG A 117 13.67 -4.02 -3.16
C ARG A 117 12.84 -3.04 -2.34
N SER A 118 13.53 -2.10 -1.70
CA SER A 118 12.89 -1.10 -0.85
C SER A 118 13.22 0.29 -1.39
N ILE A 119 12.18 1.10 -1.58
CA ILE A 119 12.32 2.49 -2.02
C ILE A 119 11.73 3.37 -0.93
N LYS A 120 12.51 4.36 -0.49
CA LYS A 120 12.04 5.30 0.51
C LYS A 120 11.00 6.24 -0.11
N LEU A 121 9.89 6.44 0.59
CA LEU A 121 8.84 7.36 0.17
C LEU A 121 8.86 8.61 1.04
N ASN A 122 8.54 9.74 0.43
CA ASN A 122 8.43 11.01 1.13
C ASN A 122 7.00 11.50 1.06
N LYS A 123 6.52 12.05 2.19
CA LYS A 123 5.20 12.66 2.24
C LYS A 123 5.20 13.91 1.37
N ASP A 124 4.16 14.05 0.56
CA ASP A 124 3.96 15.26 -0.24
C ASP A 124 3.24 16.30 0.63
N PRO A 125 3.89 17.42 0.98
CA PRO A 125 3.26 18.42 1.84
C PRO A 125 2.03 19.06 1.19
N ASN A 126 1.87 18.95 -0.11
CA ASN A 126 0.72 19.48 -0.83
C ASN A 126 -0.33 18.42 -1.16
N CYS A 127 -0.20 17.23 -0.58
CA CYS A 127 -1.14 16.15 -0.84
C CYS A 127 -2.53 16.50 -0.33
N ASN A 128 -3.56 16.24 -1.14
CA ASN A 128 -4.94 16.55 -0.80
C ASN A 128 -5.49 15.72 0.35
N VAL A 129 -4.86 14.59 0.65
CA VAL A 129 -5.35 13.66 1.67
C VAL A 129 -4.58 13.81 2.98
N CYS A 130 -3.25 13.78 2.93
CA CYS A 130 -2.43 13.77 4.13
C CYS A 130 -1.58 15.03 4.32
N GLY A 131 -1.53 15.88 3.29
CA GLY A 131 -0.70 17.07 3.31
C GLY A 131 -1.20 18.13 4.27
N GLY A 132 -0.30 18.89 4.78
CA GLY A 132 -0.61 19.95 5.73
C GLY A 132 -0.77 19.41 7.14
#